data_b3df8ac7f044377c6a0b590dba64e795
#
_entry.id   b3df8ac7f044377c6a0b590dba64e795
#
_cell.length_a   1.000
_cell.length_b   1.000
_cell.length_c   1.000
_cell.angle_alpha   90.00
_cell.angle_beta   90.00
_cell.angle_gamma   90.00
#
_symmetry.space_group_name_H-M   'P 1'
#
loop_
_entity.id
_entity.type
_entity.pdbx_description
1 polymer ?
#
loop_
_entity_poly.entity_id
_entity_poly.type
_entity_poly.pdbx_seq_one_letter_code
_entity_poly.pdbx_strand_id
1 'polypeptide(L)'
;MSEAQDRSSGLWRWLPLLVLAAAIAGFFALGLGHYLTWEAFRDNRQWLLDAIARMGIAAPLIYILVYTAVAALSVPGGAVLTVTGGFLFGTWLGGLYSLIGATIGGTILFLIARTSFGDLLRARAGPALRKLEAGFREDSASYLLFLRLVPLFPFWLVNLVPAFFDVPLRTFVLCSFVGMAPGSFVYSSVGAGAGALIAQGQTPDLHIIFQWRVLSPLVALAVLALVPVVYKRVKSRGEQTAP
;
A
#
# COMPACT_ATOMS: atom_id res chain seq x y z
N MET A 1 34.43 12.51 -28.02
CA MET A 1 33.36 13.25 -27.34
C MET A 1 32.12 12.39 -27.06
N SER A 2 32.16 11.07 -27.26
CA SER A 2 31.01 10.14 -27.11
C SER A 2 30.89 9.45 -25.72
N GLU A 3 31.94 9.33 -24.94
CA GLU A 3 31.92 8.60 -23.65
C GLU A 3 31.42 9.40 -22.46
N ALA A 4 31.37 10.72 -22.53
CA ALA A 4 30.86 11.57 -21.44
C ALA A 4 29.34 11.61 -21.41
N GLN A 5 28.67 11.35 -22.53
CA GLN A 5 27.19 11.41 -22.63
C GLN A 5 26.52 10.16 -22.11
N ASP A 6 27.21 9.03 -22.09
CA ASP A 6 26.66 7.75 -21.58
C ASP A 6 26.74 7.63 -20.05
N ARG A 7 27.67 8.30 -19.40
CA ARG A 7 27.80 8.34 -17.93
C ARG A 7 26.75 9.20 -17.26
N SER A 8 26.24 10.24 -17.91
CA SER A 8 25.21 11.11 -17.31
C SER A 8 23.83 10.43 -17.26
N SER A 9 23.51 9.60 -18.24
CA SER A 9 22.24 8.83 -18.26
C SER A 9 22.15 7.80 -17.12
N GLY A 10 23.28 7.23 -16.70
CA GLY A 10 23.34 6.27 -15.60
C GLY A 10 23.03 6.88 -14.24
N LEU A 11 23.54 8.08 -13.95
CA LEU A 11 23.35 8.75 -12.66
C LEU A 11 21.90 9.24 -12.44
N TRP A 12 21.27 9.76 -13.48
CA TRP A 12 19.87 10.21 -13.44
C TRP A 12 18.88 9.08 -13.12
N ARG A 13 19.21 7.85 -13.48
CA ARG A 13 18.43 6.65 -13.21
C ARG A 13 18.39 6.30 -11.71
N TRP A 14 19.47 6.61 -10.96
CA TRP A 14 19.57 6.36 -9.54
C TRP A 14 19.06 7.51 -8.66
N LEU A 15 18.88 8.71 -9.25
CA LEU A 15 18.46 9.90 -8.53
C LEU A 15 17.13 9.70 -7.74
N PRO A 16 16.05 9.12 -8.32
CA PRO A 16 14.82 8.90 -7.57
C PRO A 16 15.00 7.98 -6.38
N LEU A 17 15.88 6.98 -6.50
CA LEU A 17 16.23 6.07 -5.42
C LEU A 17 17.05 6.73 -4.33
N LEU A 18 18.03 7.53 -4.69
CA LEU A 18 18.84 8.27 -3.73
C LEU A 18 17.98 9.26 -2.95
N VAL A 19 17.06 9.95 -3.63
CA VAL A 19 16.09 10.84 -2.99
C VAL A 19 15.18 10.06 -2.05
N LEU A 20 14.67 8.90 -2.47
CA LEU A 20 13.85 8.02 -1.65
C LEU A 20 14.63 7.52 -0.41
N ALA A 21 15.85 7.03 -0.62
CA ALA A 21 16.71 6.55 0.48
C ALA A 21 17.06 7.68 1.46
N ALA A 22 17.39 8.87 0.96
CA ALA A 22 17.66 10.04 1.79
C ALA A 22 16.41 10.49 2.57
N ALA A 23 15.23 10.46 1.95
CA ALA A 23 13.97 10.78 2.60
C ALA A 23 13.60 9.76 3.68
N ILE A 24 13.81 8.46 3.44
CA ILE A 24 13.63 7.40 4.46
C ILE A 24 14.62 7.61 5.61
N ALA A 25 15.90 7.81 5.31
CA ALA A 25 16.91 8.05 6.33
C ALA A 25 16.60 9.31 7.15
N GLY A 26 16.21 10.40 6.49
CA GLY A 26 15.77 11.63 7.15
C GLY A 26 14.56 11.43 8.04
N PHE A 27 13.56 10.67 7.57
CA PHE A 27 12.36 10.35 8.36
C PHE A 27 12.71 9.65 9.68
N PHE A 28 13.60 8.64 9.63
CA PHE A 28 14.03 7.93 10.84
C PHE A 28 15.00 8.74 11.69
N ALA A 29 15.94 9.48 11.08
CA ALA A 29 16.89 10.33 11.80
C ALA A 29 16.20 11.48 12.56
N LEU A 30 15.13 12.03 12.01
CA LEU A 30 14.32 13.06 12.65
C LEU A 30 13.31 12.48 13.66
N GLY A 31 13.25 11.16 13.85
CA GLY A 31 12.34 10.52 14.78
C GLY A 31 10.86 10.65 14.39
N LEU A 32 10.55 10.96 13.13
CA LEU A 32 9.18 11.21 12.67
C LEU A 32 8.27 9.98 12.82
N GLY A 33 8.86 8.77 12.94
CA GLY A 33 8.11 7.55 13.23
C GLY A 33 7.31 7.61 14.54
N HIS A 34 7.79 8.39 15.52
CA HIS A 34 7.07 8.58 16.79
C HIS A 34 5.68 9.21 16.60
N TYR A 35 5.52 10.09 15.61
CA TYR A 35 4.24 10.72 15.29
C TYR A 35 3.25 9.79 14.57
N LEU A 36 3.72 8.65 14.06
CA LEU A 36 2.89 7.63 13.41
C LEU A 36 2.49 6.49 14.37
N THR A 37 2.41 6.77 15.65
CA THR A 37 1.97 5.83 16.68
C THR A 37 0.56 6.17 17.16
N TRP A 38 -0.12 5.17 17.71
CA TRP A 38 -1.45 5.37 18.30
C TRP A 38 -1.41 6.31 19.52
N GLU A 39 -0.36 6.20 20.33
CA GLU A 39 -0.14 7.05 21.49
C GLU A 39 -0.04 8.53 21.08
N ALA A 40 0.80 8.83 20.10
CA ALA A 40 0.96 10.19 19.59
C ALA A 40 -0.35 10.75 19.03
N PHE A 41 -1.12 9.91 18.34
CA PHE A 41 -2.46 10.27 17.86
C PHE A 41 -3.42 10.58 19.01
N ARG A 42 -3.50 9.70 20.00
CA ARG A 42 -4.39 9.87 21.16
C ARG A 42 -4.07 11.14 21.94
N ASP A 43 -2.78 11.36 22.19
CA ASP A 43 -2.33 12.49 23.03
C ASP A 43 -2.50 13.84 22.30
N ASN A 44 -2.48 13.87 20.98
CA ASN A 44 -2.69 15.07 20.17
C ASN A 44 -4.11 15.18 19.57
N ARG A 45 -5.06 14.36 20.02
CA ARG A 45 -6.40 14.25 19.46
C ARG A 45 -7.11 15.59 19.32
N GLN A 46 -7.16 16.38 20.41
CA GLN A 46 -7.89 17.64 20.42
C GLN A 46 -7.30 18.64 19.44
N TRP A 47 -5.97 18.72 19.41
CA TRP A 47 -5.27 19.57 18.45
C TRP A 47 -5.57 19.17 16.99
N LEU A 48 -5.62 17.88 16.69
CA LEU A 48 -5.94 17.37 15.36
C LEU A 48 -7.38 17.75 14.94
N LEU A 49 -8.35 17.58 15.83
CA LEU A 49 -9.74 17.94 15.55
C LEU A 49 -9.90 19.45 15.33
N ASP A 50 -9.24 20.28 16.15
CA ASP A 50 -9.27 21.74 16.02
C ASP A 50 -8.57 22.19 14.72
N ALA A 51 -7.47 21.52 14.35
CA ALA A 51 -6.76 21.79 13.10
C ALA A 51 -7.65 21.48 11.88
N ILE A 52 -8.33 20.33 11.88
CA ILE A 52 -9.25 19.96 10.79
C ILE A 52 -10.42 20.95 10.69
N ALA A 53 -11.01 21.33 11.83
CA ALA A 53 -12.10 22.30 11.85
C ALA A 53 -11.68 23.66 11.25
N ARG A 54 -10.44 24.11 11.50
CA ARG A 54 -9.87 25.34 10.92
C ARG A 54 -9.51 25.22 9.45
N MET A 55 -8.99 24.07 9.01
CA MET A 55 -8.54 23.84 7.64
C MET A 55 -9.68 23.60 6.65
N GLY A 56 -10.85 23.17 7.11
CA GLY A 56 -11.98 22.85 6.25
C GLY A 56 -11.62 21.88 5.11
N ILE A 57 -11.83 22.28 3.85
CA ILE A 57 -11.56 21.45 2.66
C ILE A 57 -10.05 21.15 2.47
N ALA A 58 -9.14 21.93 3.04
CA ALA A 58 -7.72 21.65 2.94
C ALA A 58 -7.30 20.44 3.79
N ALA A 59 -8.03 20.11 4.86
CA ALA A 59 -7.68 19.00 5.74
C ALA A 59 -7.62 17.62 5.01
N PRO A 60 -8.62 17.21 4.21
CA PRO A 60 -8.52 15.96 3.44
C PRO A 60 -7.37 15.96 2.44
N LEU A 61 -7.07 17.08 1.79
CA LEU A 61 -5.95 17.17 0.85
C LEU A 61 -4.60 16.97 1.54
N ILE A 62 -4.40 17.63 2.68
CA ILE A 62 -3.19 17.49 3.49
C ILE A 62 -3.07 16.04 3.98
N TYR A 63 -4.16 15.43 4.45
CA TYR A 63 -4.16 14.04 4.86
C TYR A 63 -3.74 13.08 3.72
N ILE A 64 -4.31 13.25 2.51
CA ILE A 64 -3.95 12.45 1.34
C ILE A 64 -2.48 12.65 0.99
N LEU A 65 -1.95 13.87 1.05
CA LEU A 65 -0.54 14.17 0.77
C LEU A 65 0.39 13.50 1.80
N VAL A 66 0.07 13.60 3.08
CA VAL A 66 0.85 12.94 4.16
C VAL A 66 0.80 11.42 3.97
N TYR A 67 -0.38 10.86 3.72
CA TYR A 67 -0.51 9.43 3.47
C TYR A 67 0.29 8.99 2.25
N THR A 68 0.22 9.75 1.15
CA THR A 68 1.00 9.51 -0.07
C THR A 68 2.49 9.49 0.22
N ALA A 69 3.00 10.45 0.97
CA ALA A 69 4.42 10.52 1.33
C ALA A 69 4.85 9.30 2.17
N VAL A 70 4.10 8.95 3.21
CA VAL A 70 4.37 7.80 4.08
C VAL A 70 4.33 6.48 3.28
N ALA A 71 3.34 6.34 2.38
CA ALA A 71 3.21 5.17 1.53
C ALA A 71 4.34 5.07 0.49
N ALA A 72 4.72 6.19 -0.14
CA ALA A 72 5.83 6.23 -1.11
C ALA A 72 7.17 5.89 -0.45
N LEU A 73 7.38 6.32 0.79
CA LEU A 73 8.55 5.99 1.60
C LEU A 73 8.49 4.57 2.18
N SER A 74 7.36 3.87 2.02
CA SER A 74 7.11 2.54 2.62
C SER A 74 7.36 2.49 4.12
N VAL A 75 7.13 3.60 4.81
CA VAL A 75 7.26 3.67 6.26
C VAL A 75 6.17 2.84 6.92
N PRO A 76 6.49 2.01 7.92
CA PRO A 76 5.47 1.32 8.69
C PRO A 76 4.59 2.34 9.43
N GLY A 77 3.28 2.16 9.40
CA GLY A 77 2.33 3.08 10.02
C GLY A 77 1.06 3.32 9.18
N GLY A 78 0.96 2.71 7.99
CA GLY A 78 -0.20 2.86 7.13
C GLY A 78 -1.52 2.47 7.80
N ALA A 79 -1.51 1.41 8.63
CA ALA A 79 -2.69 1.02 9.41
C ALA A 79 -3.08 2.11 10.43
N VAL A 80 -2.10 2.69 11.13
CA VAL A 80 -2.34 3.80 12.07
C VAL A 80 -2.91 5.01 11.36
N LEU A 81 -2.34 5.38 10.20
CA LEU A 81 -2.88 6.47 9.39
C LEU A 81 -4.32 6.19 8.94
N THR A 82 -4.63 4.97 8.49
CA THR A 82 -6.00 4.62 8.06
C THR A 82 -6.99 4.70 9.21
N VAL A 83 -6.62 4.19 10.39
CA VAL A 83 -7.43 4.33 11.62
C VAL A 83 -7.61 5.81 11.98
N THR A 84 -6.52 6.60 11.92
CA THR A 84 -6.58 8.05 12.13
C THR A 84 -7.52 8.74 11.13
N GLY A 85 -7.44 8.38 9.85
CA GLY A 85 -8.35 8.89 8.82
C GLY A 85 -9.81 8.59 9.12
N GLY A 86 -10.09 7.35 9.56
CA GLY A 86 -11.43 6.95 9.99
C GLY A 86 -11.94 7.73 11.20
N PHE A 87 -11.07 7.99 12.17
CA PHE A 87 -11.38 8.82 13.32
C PHE A 87 -11.69 10.27 12.93
N LEU A 88 -10.91 10.87 12.05
CA LEU A 88 -10.98 12.29 11.68
C LEU A 88 -12.11 12.58 10.69
N PHE A 89 -12.34 11.70 9.72
CA PHE A 89 -13.25 11.92 8.60
C PHE A 89 -14.39 10.90 8.53
N GLY A 90 -14.46 9.98 9.49
CA GLY A 90 -15.43 8.89 9.50
C GLY A 90 -15.06 7.73 8.58
N THR A 91 -15.84 6.66 8.64
CA THR A 91 -15.56 5.40 7.94
C THR A 91 -15.40 5.58 6.42
N TRP A 92 -16.33 6.25 5.78
CA TRP A 92 -16.39 6.32 4.31
C TRP A 92 -15.37 7.29 3.74
N LEU A 93 -15.35 8.53 4.22
CA LEU A 93 -14.41 9.54 3.72
C LEU A 93 -12.98 9.24 4.16
N GLY A 94 -12.77 8.85 5.41
CA GLY A 94 -11.45 8.45 5.91
C GLY A 94 -10.89 7.24 5.16
N GLY A 95 -11.72 6.23 4.89
CA GLY A 95 -11.35 5.07 4.08
C GLY A 95 -11.00 5.44 2.64
N LEU A 96 -11.80 6.31 2.02
CA LEU A 96 -11.56 6.78 0.66
C LEU A 96 -10.27 7.61 0.54
N TYR A 97 -10.04 8.54 1.47
CA TYR A 97 -8.84 9.38 1.47
C TYR A 97 -7.58 8.55 1.72
N SER A 98 -7.64 7.59 2.65
CA SER A 98 -6.56 6.62 2.89
C SER A 98 -6.26 5.80 1.64
N LEU A 99 -7.29 5.28 0.99
CA LEU A 99 -7.20 4.48 -0.23
C LEU A 99 -6.55 5.27 -1.39
N ILE A 100 -6.95 6.53 -1.58
CA ILE A 100 -6.36 7.42 -2.57
C ILE A 100 -4.88 7.65 -2.26
N GLY A 101 -4.55 8.04 -1.04
CA GLY A 101 -3.17 8.29 -0.61
C GLY A 101 -2.27 7.06 -0.73
N ALA A 102 -2.76 5.89 -0.29
CA ALA A 102 -2.05 4.62 -0.41
C ALA A 102 -1.81 4.21 -1.86
N THR A 103 -2.81 4.41 -2.73
CA THR A 103 -2.69 4.08 -4.16
C THR A 103 -1.68 4.98 -4.86
N ILE A 104 -1.74 6.29 -4.62
CA ILE A 104 -0.79 7.25 -5.21
C ILE A 104 0.62 6.97 -4.70
N GLY A 105 0.82 6.83 -3.38
CA GLY A 105 2.13 6.56 -2.79
C GLY A 105 2.73 5.23 -3.24
N GLY A 106 1.93 4.17 -3.27
CA GLY A 106 2.34 2.87 -3.80
C GLY A 106 2.69 2.93 -5.29
N THR A 107 1.97 3.74 -6.07
CA THR A 107 2.26 3.96 -7.49
C THR A 107 3.58 4.70 -7.69
N ILE A 108 3.87 5.71 -6.88
CA ILE A 108 5.17 6.41 -6.90
C ILE A 108 6.30 5.43 -6.63
N LEU A 109 6.19 4.61 -5.58
CA LEU A 109 7.20 3.60 -5.26
C LEU A 109 7.36 2.57 -6.38
N PHE A 110 6.25 2.08 -6.95
CA PHE A 110 6.26 1.17 -8.09
C PHE A 110 7.03 1.76 -9.29
N LEU A 111 6.77 3.03 -9.64
CA LEU A 111 7.44 3.71 -10.75
C LEU A 111 8.93 3.92 -10.47
N ILE A 112 9.30 4.31 -9.26
CA ILE A 112 10.70 4.44 -8.84
C ILE A 112 11.42 3.09 -8.97
N ALA A 113 10.81 2.01 -8.48
CA ALA A 113 11.39 0.67 -8.56
C ALA A 113 11.55 0.20 -10.02
N ARG A 114 10.53 0.42 -10.84
CA ARG A 114 10.52 0.02 -12.25
C ARG A 114 11.61 0.74 -13.06
N THR A 115 11.81 2.04 -12.85
CA THR A 115 12.79 2.82 -13.58
C THR A 115 14.22 2.59 -13.12
N SER A 116 14.42 2.30 -11.83
CA SER A 116 15.75 2.22 -11.24
C SER A 116 16.34 0.81 -11.21
N PHE A 117 15.52 -0.22 -10.99
CA PHE A 117 16.00 -1.59 -10.75
C PHE A 117 15.57 -2.64 -11.78
N GLY A 118 14.68 -2.33 -12.70
CA GLY A 118 14.05 -3.30 -13.59
C GLY A 118 15.03 -4.33 -14.20
N ASP A 119 16.13 -3.86 -14.79
CA ASP A 119 17.11 -4.74 -15.46
C ASP A 119 18.04 -5.46 -14.47
N LEU A 120 18.42 -4.82 -13.38
CA LEU A 120 19.38 -5.37 -12.41
C LEU A 120 18.79 -6.55 -11.63
N LEU A 121 17.51 -6.45 -11.23
CA LEU A 121 16.86 -7.54 -10.51
C LEU A 121 16.44 -8.70 -11.40
N ARG A 122 16.08 -8.46 -12.65
CA ARG A 122 15.89 -9.53 -13.65
C ARG A 122 17.12 -10.39 -13.82
N ALA A 123 18.30 -9.75 -13.88
CA ALA A 123 19.57 -10.45 -14.02
C ALA A 123 19.92 -11.31 -12.79
N ARG A 124 19.41 -10.99 -11.62
CA ARG A 124 19.68 -11.67 -10.34
C ARG A 124 18.49 -12.46 -9.78
N ALA A 125 17.42 -12.64 -10.56
CA ALA A 125 16.22 -13.35 -10.13
C ALA A 125 16.51 -14.81 -9.79
N GLY A 126 16.37 -15.15 -8.50
CA GLY A 126 16.48 -16.53 -8.02
C GLY A 126 15.23 -17.38 -8.37
N PRO A 127 15.25 -18.72 -8.10
CA PRO A 127 14.15 -19.62 -8.46
C PRO A 127 12.77 -19.24 -7.91
N ALA A 128 12.71 -18.68 -6.71
CA ALA A 128 11.47 -18.22 -6.09
C ALA A 128 10.86 -17.03 -6.84
N LEU A 129 11.71 -16.07 -7.27
CA LEU A 129 11.28 -14.89 -7.99
C LEU A 129 10.78 -15.26 -9.40
N ARG A 130 11.41 -16.24 -10.07
CA ARG A 130 10.97 -16.77 -11.37
C ARG A 130 9.60 -17.47 -11.30
N LYS A 131 9.27 -18.15 -10.20
CA LYS A 131 7.93 -18.72 -9.99
C LYS A 131 6.86 -17.65 -9.85
N LEU A 132 7.16 -16.57 -9.13
CA LEU A 132 6.27 -15.41 -9.04
C LEU A 132 6.12 -14.72 -10.39
N GLU A 133 7.19 -14.55 -11.15
CA GLU A 133 7.17 -13.98 -12.50
C GLU A 133 6.21 -14.75 -13.42
N ALA A 134 6.28 -16.08 -13.44
CA ALA A 134 5.37 -16.88 -14.23
C ALA A 134 3.90 -16.64 -13.91
N GLY A 135 3.55 -16.54 -12.60
CA GLY A 135 2.20 -16.21 -12.16
C GLY A 135 1.75 -14.82 -12.57
N PHE A 136 2.62 -13.81 -12.44
CA PHE A 136 2.32 -12.45 -12.88
C PHE A 136 2.17 -12.31 -14.40
N ARG A 137 2.92 -13.10 -15.17
CA ARG A 137 2.79 -13.15 -16.63
C ARG A 137 1.47 -13.77 -17.08
N GLU A 138 0.98 -14.78 -16.36
CA GLU A 138 -0.26 -15.50 -16.68
C GLU A 138 -1.50 -14.66 -16.36
N ASP A 139 -1.56 -14.07 -15.15
CA ASP A 139 -2.67 -13.23 -14.70
C ASP A 139 -2.23 -12.21 -13.63
N SER A 140 -1.61 -11.12 -14.08
CA SER A 140 -1.10 -10.07 -13.20
C SER A 140 -2.17 -9.45 -12.32
N ALA A 141 -3.42 -9.35 -12.79
CA ALA A 141 -4.50 -8.73 -12.06
C ALA A 141 -4.91 -9.56 -10.85
N SER A 142 -5.17 -10.85 -11.04
CA SER A 142 -5.58 -11.75 -9.95
C SER A 142 -4.49 -11.95 -8.91
N TYR A 143 -3.22 -12.07 -9.35
CA TYR A 143 -2.09 -12.16 -8.42
C TYR A 143 -1.92 -10.89 -7.60
N LEU A 144 -2.05 -9.71 -8.23
CA LEU A 144 -1.92 -8.44 -7.52
C LEU A 144 -3.09 -8.22 -6.55
N LEU A 145 -4.32 -8.54 -6.96
CA LEU A 145 -5.49 -8.48 -6.06
C LEU A 145 -5.30 -9.40 -4.85
N PHE A 146 -4.86 -10.64 -5.08
CA PHE A 146 -4.55 -11.56 -3.98
C PHE A 146 -3.54 -10.96 -3.00
N LEU A 147 -2.40 -10.45 -3.51
CA LEU A 147 -1.37 -9.85 -2.66
C LEU A 147 -1.87 -8.61 -1.88
N ARG A 148 -2.82 -7.87 -2.44
CA ARG A 148 -3.42 -6.70 -1.79
C ARG A 148 -4.47 -7.05 -0.73
N LEU A 149 -5.24 -8.11 -0.98
CA LEU A 149 -6.30 -8.56 -0.08
C LEU A 149 -5.76 -9.34 1.11
N VAL A 150 -4.64 -10.06 0.94
CA VAL A 150 -3.98 -10.80 2.02
C VAL A 150 -3.12 -9.84 2.86
N PRO A 151 -3.49 -9.55 4.11
CA PRO A 151 -2.77 -8.58 4.94
C PRO A 151 -1.45 -9.13 5.53
N LEU A 152 -0.94 -10.23 4.99
CA LEU A 152 0.30 -10.88 5.44
C LEU A 152 1.55 -10.32 4.74
N PHE A 153 1.38 -9.69 3.57
CA PHE A 153 2.50 -9.20 2.80
C PHE A 153 2.84 -7.75 3.18
N PRO A 154 4.13 -7.46 3.46
CA PRO A 154 4.55 -6.08 3.71
C PRO A 154 4.21 -5.17 2.52
N PHE A 155 3.74 -3.96 2.80
CA PHE A 155 3.31 -3.00 1.80
C PHE A 155 4.39 -2.72 0.73
N TRP A 156 5.65 -2.57 1.16
CA TRP A 156 6.78 -2.36 0.24
C TRP A 156 6.96 -3.52 -0.74
N LEU A 157 6.78 -4.76 -0.30
CA LEU A 157 6.95 -5.94 -1.14
C LEU A 157 5.90 -5.96 -2.27
N VAL A 158 4.64 -5.68 -1.93
CA VAL A 158 3.53 -5.67 -2.90
C VAL A 158 3.65 -4.52 -3.91
N ASN A 159 4.39 -3.47 -3.59
CA ASN A 159 4.67 -2.38 -4.53
C ASN A 159 5.91 -2.65 -5.39
N LEU A 160 6.95 -3.25 -4.82
CA LEU A 160 8.22 -3.50 -5.53
C LEU A 160 8.11 -4.70 -6.48
N VAL A 161 7.56 -5.83 -6.01
CA VAL A 161 7.54 -7.08 -6.80
C VAL A 161 6.86 -6.92 -8.18
N PRO A 162 5.68 -6.31 -8.31
CA PRO A 162 5.06 -6.11 -9.62
C PRO A 162 5.86 -5.20 -10.56
N ALA A 163 6.67 -4.29 -10.00
CA ALA A 163 7.53 -3.41 -10.81
C ALA A 163 8.62 -4.18 -11.57
N PHE A 164 9.03 -5.35 -11.05
CA PHE A 164 10.05 -6.19 -11.68
C PHE A 164 9.51 -7.12 -12.75
N PHE A 165 8.20 -7.39 -12.74
CA PHE A 165 7.54 -8.34 -13.64
C PHE A 165 6.76 -7.68 -14.77
N ASP A 166 7.10 -6.44 -15.12
CA ASP A 166 6.47 -5.67 -16.21
C ASP A 166 4.95 -5.55 -16.11
N VAL A 167 4.41 -5.57 -14.89
CA VAL A 167 2.99 -5.35 -14.67
C VAL A 167 2.60 -3.98 -15.25
N PRO A 168 1.58 -3.89 -16.12
CA PRO A 168 1.15 -2.61 -16.69
C PRO A 168 0.72 -1.64 -15.57
N LEU A 169 1.09 -0.37 -15.69
CA LEU A 169 0.76 0.65 -14.68
C LEU A 169 -0.74 0.71 -14.40
N ARG A 170 -1.57 0.61 -15.43
CA ARG A 170 -3.04 0.60 -15.28
C ARG A 170 -3.51 -0.57 -14.42
N THR A 171 -3.00 -1.77 -14.68
CA THR A 171 -3.31 -2.96 -13.88
C THR A 171 -2.86 -2.77 -12.45
N PHE A 172 -1.65 -2.24 -12.22
CA PHE A 172 -1.14 -1.97 -10.88
C PHE A 172 -2.04 -0.99 -10.11
N VAL A 173 -2.40 0.15 -10.70
CA VAL A 173 -3.22 1.18 -10.06
C VAL A 173 -4.62 0.66 -9.75
N LEU A 174 -5.29 0.05 -10.74
CA LEU A 174 -6.66 -0.45 -10.57
C LEU A 174 -6.73 -1.58 -9.53
N CYS A 175 -5.85 -2.58 -9.64
CA CYS A 175 -5.83 -3.68 -8.68
C CYS A 175 -5.39 -3.24 -7.29
N SER A 176 -4.51 -2.23 -7.18
CA SER A 176 -4.15 -1.64 -5.89
C SER A 176 -5.34 -0.92 -5.27
N PHE A 177 -6.03 -0.07 -6.05
CA PHE A 177 -7.20 0.65 -5.56
C PHE A 177 -8.31 -0.32 -5.11
N VAL A 178 -8.70 -1.26 -5.97
CA VAL A 178 -9.76 -2.23 -5.64
C VAL A 178 -9.34 -3.18 -4.51
N GLY A 179 -8.11 -3.70 -4.56
CA GLY A 179 -7.63 -4.68 -3.58
C GLY A 179 -7.39 -4.11 -2.18
N MET A 180 -7.02 -2.82 -2.08
CA MET A 180 -6.86 -2.16 -0.78
C MET A 180 -8.17 -1.63 -0.21
N ALA A 181 -9.22 -1.45 -1.02
CA ALA A 181 -10.48 -0.84 -0.58
C ALA A 181 -11.11 -1.54 0.62
N PRO A 182 -11.31 -2.88 0.65
CA PRO A 182 -11.93 -3.55 1.80
C PRO A 182 -11.16 -3.29 3.09
N GLY A 183 -9.82 -3.43 3.06
CA GLY A 183 -8.97 -3.15 4.21
C GLY A 183 -9.05 -1.69 4.66
N SER A 184 -9.00 -0.73 3.74
CA SER A 184 -9.10 0.69 4.06
C SER A 184 -10.40 1.03 4.79
N PHE A 185 -11.54 0.52 4.32
CA PHE A 185 -12.82 0.76 4.99
C PHE A 185 -12.95 0.05 6.33
N VAL A 186 -12.41 -1.17 6.46
CA VAL A 186 -12.37 -1.89 7.74
C VAL A 186 -11.54 -1.13 8.77
N TYR A 187 -10.30 -0.74 8.45
CA TYR A 187 -9.46 0.01 9.39
C TYR A 187 -10.03 1.40 9.71
N SER A 188 -10.63 2.08 8.73
CA SER A 188 -11.31 3.36 8.97
C SER A 188 -12.55 3.20 9.85
N SER A 189 -13.30 2.10 9.73
CA SER A 189 -14.45 1.86 10.63
C SER A 189 -14.03 1.67 12.08
N VAL A 190 -12.88 1.03 12.30
CA VAL A 190 -12.29 0.92 13.65
C VAL A 190 -11.94 2.31 14.20
N GLY A 191 -11.34 3.16 13.37
CA GLY A 191 -11.01 4.53 13.74
C GLY A 191 -12.23 5.37 14.10
N ALA A 192 -13.28 5.30 13.30
CA ALA A 192 -14.54 6.00 13.54
C ALA A 192 -15.22 5.47 14.84
N GLY A 193 -15.22 4.15 15.05
CA GLY A 193 -15.73 3.53 16.27
C GLY A 193 -14.92 3.92 17.51
N ALA A 194 -13.60 3.93 17.41
CA ALA A 194 -12.72 4.39 18.50
C ALA A 194 -13.02 5.85 18.88
N GLY A 195 -13.27 6.71 17.90
CA GLY A 195 -13.69 8.10 18.14
C GLY A 195 -14.97 8.21 18.95
N ALA A 196 -15.96 7.40 18.65
CA ALA A 196 -17.23 7.36 19.36
C ALA A 196 -17.06 6.87 20.82
N LEU A 197 -16.23 5.85 21.06
CA LEU A 197 -15.93 5.33 22.40
C LEU A 197 -15.19 6.36 23.26
N ILE A 198 -14.17 7.04 22.70
CA ILE A 198 -13.43 8.09 23.40
C ILE A 198 -14.35 9.26 23.75
N ALA A 199 -15.29 9.63 22.88
CA ALA A 199 -16.26 10.66 23.17
C ALA A 199 -17.18 10.30 24.36
N GLN A 200 -17.35 9.01 24.63
CA GLN A 200 -18.10 8.48 25.78
C GLN A 200 -17.22 8.23 27.02
N GLY A 201 -15.93 8.64 27.00
CA GLY A 201 -14.99 8.41 28.10
C GLY A 201 -14.47 6.97 28.21
N GLN A 202 -14.67 6.15 27.18
CA GLN A 202 -14.23 4.76 27.15
C GLN A 202 -12.87 4.63 26.42
N THR A 203 -12.07 3.63 26.82
CA THR A 203 -10.81 3.31 26.15
C THR A 203 -11.04 2.31 25.02
N PRO A 204 -10.77 2.66 23.75
CA PRO A 204 -10.93 1.73 22.64
C PRO A 204 -9.85 0.65 22.66
N ASP A 205 -10.26 -0.60 22.40
CA ASP A 205 -9.34 -1.72 22.18
C ASP A 205 -9.03 -1.86 20.68
N LEU A 206 -7.84 -1.41 20.27
CA LEU A 206 -7.41 -1.52 18.88
C LEU A 206 -6.94 -2.92 18.47
N HIS A 207 -6.75 -3.85 19.41
CA HIS A 207 -6.42 -5.24 19.07
C HIS A 207 -7.53 -5.92 18.26
N ILE A 208 -8.74 -5.35 18.26
CA ILE A 208 -9.86 -5.81 17.42
C ILE A 208 -9.48 -5.88 15.93
N ILE A 209 -8.55 -5.05 15.45
CA ILE A 209 -8.07 -5.04 14.05
C ILE A 209 -7.43 -6.39 13.68
N PHE A 210 -6.76 -7.04 14.62
CA PHE A 210 -6.09 -8.32 14.44
C PHE A 210 -6.96 -9.53 14.77
N GLN A 211 -8.20 -9.32 15.19
CA GLN A 211 -9.12 -10.40 15.48
C GLN A 211 -9.56 -11.12 14.19
N TRP A 212 -9.75 -12.43 14.30
CA TRP A 212 -10.18 -13.26 13.18
C TRP A 212 -11.50 -12.78 12.54
N ARG A 213 -12.40 -12.20 13.32
CA ARG A 213 -13.65 -11.63 12.81
C ARG A 213 -13.42 -10.50 11.79
N VAL A 214 -12.33 -9.74 11.91
CA VAL A 214 -11.95 -8.65 10.99
C VAL A 214 -11.12 -9.19 9.83
N LEU A 215 -10.21 -10.13 10.10
CA LEU A 215 -9.31 -10.69 9.10
C LEU A 215 -9.99 -11.71 8.19
N SER A 216 -10.94 -12.51 8.68
CA SER A 216 -11.56 -13.59 7.90
C SER A 216 -12.28 -13.12 6.62
N PRO A 217 -13.04 -12.02 6.58
CA PRO A 217 -13.62 -11.51 5.35
C PRO A 217 -12.56 -11.08 4.32
N LEU A 218 -11.45 -10.48 4.79
CA LEU A 218 -10.34 -10.08 3.92
C LEU A 218 -9.64 -11.30 3.30
N VAL A 219 -9.41 -12.34 4.11
CA VAL A 219 -8.85 -13.61 3.63
C VAL A 219 -9.80 -14.30 2.64
N ALA A 220 -11.11 -14.30 2.92
CA ALA A 220 -12.10 -14.86 2.01
C ALA A 220 -12.10 -14.13 0.65
N LEU A 221 -12.04 -12.80 0.63
CA LEU A 221 -11.92 -12.01 -0.59
C LEU A 221 -10.61 -12.30 -1.33
N ALA A 222 -9.51 -12.50 -0.60
CA ALA A 222 -8.22 -12.86 -1.19
C ALA A 222 -8.28 -14.24 -1.87
N VAL A 223 -8.92 -15.22 -1.23
CA VAL A 223 -9.13 -16.55 -1.83
C VAL A 223 -10.00 -16.44 -3.10
N LEU A 224 -11.08 -15.65 -3.05
CA LEU A 224 -11.92 -15.38 -4.22
C LEU A 224 -11.14 -14.75 -5.38
N ALA A 225 -10.18 -13.87 -5.11
CA ALA A 225 -9.33 -13.26 -6.13
C ALA A 225 -8.44 -14.28 -6.88
N LEU A 226 -8.17 -15.44 -6.30
CA LEU A 226 -7.43 -16.54 -6.94
C LEU A 226 -8.29 -17.47 -7.77
N VAL A 227 -9.61 -17.46 -7.62
CA VAL A 227 -10.52 -18.34 -8.36
C VAL A 227 -10.31 -18.27 -9.88
N PRO A 228 -10.19 -17.09 -10.52
CA PRO A 228 -9.93 -17.01 -11.96
C PRO A 228 -8.62 -17.68 -12.38
N VAL A 229 -7.57 -17.57 -11.56
CA VAL A 229 -6.26 -18.19 -11.83
C VAL A 229 -6.37 -19.71 -11.81
N VAL A 230 -7.02 -20.25 -10.77
CA VAL A 230 -7.23 -21.71 -10.64
C VAL A 230 -8.09 -22.22 -11.78
N TYR A 231 -9.18 -21.53 -12.10
CA TYR A 231 -10.08 -21.90 -13.19
C TYR A 231 -9.35 -21.97 -14.54
N LYS A 232 -8.57 -20.93 -14.89
CA LYS A 232 -7.78 -20.91 -16.12
C LYS A 232 -6.78 -22.05 -16.18
N ARG A 233 -6.08 -22.38 -15.09
CA ARG A 233 -5.12 -23.49 -15.02
C ARG A 233 -5.76 -24.85 -15.18
N VAL A 234 -6.93 -25.06 -14.59
CA VAL A 234 -7.67 -26.32 -14.72
C VAL A 234 -8.17 -26.50 -16.15
N LYS A 235 -8.72 -25.43 -16.76
CA LYS A 235 -9.22 -25.46 -18.13
C LYS A 235 -8.10 -25.73 -19.15
N SER A 236 -6.96 -25.07 -19.03
CA SER A 236 -5.82 -25.26 -19.96
C SER A 236 -5.21 -26.67 -19.86
N ARG A 237 -5.25 -27.33 -18.70
CA ARG A 237 -4.84 -28.73 -18.56
C ARG A 237 -5.84 -29.69 -19.21
N GLY A 238 -7.13 -29.40 -19.13
CA GLY A 238 -8.16 -30.23 -19.79
C GLY A 238 -8.06 -30.21 -21.33
N GLU A 239 -7.68 -29.07 -21.91
CA GLU A 239 -7.49 -28.92 -23.36
C GLU A 239 -6.21 -29.59 -23.88
N GLN A 240 -5.19 -29.83 -23.04
CA GLN A 240 -3.96 -30.55 -23.41
C GLN A 240 -4.09 -32.05 -23.27
N THR A 241 -5.13 -32.56 -22.62
CA THR A 241 -5.37 -34.01 -22.42
C THR A 241 -6.53 -34.53 -23.27
N ALA A 242 -7.14 -33.72 -24.12
CA ALA A 242 -8.11 -34.19 -25.11
C ALA A 242 -7.36 -34.80 -26.31
N PRO A 243 -7.63 -36.05 -26.69
CA PRO A 243 -6.98 -36.78 -27.78
C PRO A 243 -7.30 -36.18 -29.16
#